data_0ceb6a2a10004a4f74de6b90c2a629a4
#
_entry.id   0ceb6a2a10004a4f74de6b90c2a629a4
#
_cell.length_a   1.000
_cell.length_b   1.000
_cell.length_c   1.000
_cell.angle_alpha   90.00
_cell.angle_beta   90.00
_cell.angle_gamma   90.00
#
_symmetry.space_group_name_H-M   'P 1'
#
loop_
_entity.id
_entity.type
_entity.pdbx_description
1 polymer ?
#
loop_
_entity_poly.entity_id
_entity_poly.type
_entity_poly.pdbx_seq_one_letter_code
_entity_poly.pdbx_strand_id
1 'polypeptide(L)'
;MSDYLLDTNILILCFRKAEGYLELLDTLAKDDTLYISAMTRLEIVRGMREHERKDTFNLLDSLDTIDITIEIADKAGDLIRLWRAKGIILGDADAIIAATALNHGLALVTTNEKHFPMPDLVVYQADKYGKLTLREQGLL
;
A
#
# COMPACT_ATOMS: atom_id res chain seq x y z
N MET A 1 5.55 -6.19 -17.01
CA MET A 1 5.31 -4.89 -16.40
C MET A 1 4.51 -5.09 -15.14
N SER A 2 4.97 -4.50 -14.07
CA SER A 2 4.32 -4.64 -12.78
C SER A 2 3.58 -3.37 -12.46
N ASP A 3 2.30 -3.51 -12.12
CA ASP A 3 1.58 -2.41 -11.52
C ASP A 3 1.76 -2.47 -10.02
N TYR A 4 1.67 -1.33 -9.37
CA TYR A 4 2.00 -1.19 -7.95
C TYR A 4 0.80 -0.73 -7.15
N LEU A 5 0.66 -1.29 -5.95
CA LEU A 5 -0.23 -0.77 -4.92
C LEU A 5 0.64 -0.05 -3.88
N LEU A 6 0.33 1.20 -3.62
CA LEU A 6 1.09 2.01 -2.67
C LEU A 6 0.44 1.91 -1.29
N ASP A 7 1.23 1.54 -0.28
CA ASP A 7 0.78 1.58 1.10
C ASP A 7 0.59 3.04 1.55
N THR A 8 -0.26 3.22 2.54
CA THR A 8 -0.64 4.56 3.03
C THR A 8 0.57 5.41 3.42
N ASN A 9 1.58 4.82 4.07
CA ASN A 9 2.76 5.56 4.50
C ASN A 9 3.56 6.15 3.34
N ILE A 10 3.55 5.52 2.18
CA ILE A 10 4.22 6.08 0.99
C ILE A 10 3.61 7.43 0.65
N LEU A 11 2.27 7.53 0.66
CA LEU A 11 1.59 8.79 0.37
C LEU A 11 1.82 9.83 1.46
N ILE A 12 1.81 9.41 2.73
CA ILE A 12 2.08 10.32 3.85
C ILE A 12 3.44 10.97 3.68
N LEU A 13 4.45 10.19 3.31
CA LEU A 13 5.80 10.71 3.09
C LEU A 13 5.86 11.64 1.88
N CYS A 14 5.09 11.37 0.82
CA CYS A 14 4.96 12.30 -0.30
C CYS A 14 4.36 13.63 0.14
N PHE A 15 3.29 13.61 0.94
CA PHE A 15 2.67 14.83 1.47
C PHE A 15 3.62 15.64 2.35
N ARG A 16 4.47 14.94 3.11
CA ARG A 16 5.47 15.58 3.96
C ARG A 16 6.71 16.03 3.19
N LYS A 17 6.74 15.81 1.89
CA LYS A 17 7.86 16.11 1.02
C LYS A 17 9.17 15.47 1.51
N ALA A 18 9.06 14.24 2.02
CA ALA A 18 10.22 13.47 2.42
C ALA A 18 11.14 13.25 1.22
N GLU A 19 12.45 13.39 1.45
CA GLU A 19 13.45 13.31 0.39
C GLU A 19 13.31 12.00 -0.40
N GLY A 20 13.21 12.13 -1.73
CA GLY A 20 13.17 11.00 -2.65
C GLY A 20 11.77 10.45 -2.93
N TYR A 21 10.75 10.84 -2.17
CA TYR A 21 9.43 10.21 -2.29
C TYR A 21 8.61 10.71 -3.49
N LEU A 22 8.69 11.98 -3.83
CA LEU A 22 8.04 12.47 -5.06
C LEU A 22 8.70 11.88 -6.29
N GLU A 23 10.03 11.78 -6.27
CA GLU A 23 10.78 11.14 -7.37
C GLU A 23 10.44 9.65 -7.49
N LEU A 24 10.22 8.97 -6.37
CA LEU A 24 9.78 7.57 -6.38
C LEU A 24 8.48 7.41 -7.16
N LEU A 25 7.47 8.24 -6.86
CA LEU A 25 6.20 8.16 -7.57
C LEU A 25 6.38 8.49 -9.05
N ASP A 26 7.14 9.53 -9.37
CA ASP A 26 7.38 9.90 -10.77
C ASP A 26 8.09 8.78 -11.53
N THR A 27 9.06 8.15 -10.91
CA THR A 27 9.80 7.04 -11.52
C THR A 27 8.89 5.83 -11.78
N LEU A 28 8.10 5.45 -10.79
CA LEU A 28 7.19 4.31 -10.94
C LEU A 28 6.09 4.58 -11.95
N ALA A 29 5.60 5.82 -12.02
CA ALA A 29 4.49 6.18 -12.88
C ALA A 29 4.88 6.26 -14.37
N LYS A 30 6.17 6.26 -14.70
CA LYS A 30 6.61 6.36 -16.11
C LYS A 30 6.16 5.17 -16.95
N ASP A 31 6.26 3.96 -16.41
CA ASP A 31 6.02 2.74 -17.16
C ASP A 31 4.88 1.88 -16.59
N ASP A 32 4.42 2.20 -15.39
CA ASP A 32 3.47 1.38 -14.65
C ASP A 32 2.31 2.23 -14.13
N THR A 33 1.21 1.55 -13.80
CA THR A 33 0.07 2.20 -13.17
C THR A 33 0.22 2.11 -11.65
N LEU A 34 -0.06 3.22 -10.98
CA LEU A 34 -0.02 3.29 -9.52
C LEU A 34 -1.44 3.25 -8.97
N TYR A 35 -1.67 2.30 -8.08
CA TYR A 35 -2.96 2.10 -7.42
C TYR A 35 -2.86 2.35 -5.94
N ILE A 36 -3.96 2.74 -5.35
CA ILE A 36 -4.14 2.76 -3.91
C ILE A 36 -5.45 2.04 -3.56
N SER A 37 -5.51 1.51 -2.35
CA SER A 37 -6.75 0.95 -1.82
C SER A 37 -7.69 2.07 -1.38
N ALA A 38 -8.99 1.85 -1.48
CA ALA A 38 -9.97 2.74 -0.84
C ALA A 38 -9.69 2.87 0.67
N MET A 39 -9.09 1.85 1.30
CA MET A 39 -8.65 1.94 2.70
C MET A 39 -7.60 3.02 2.90
N THR A 40 -6.67 3.14 1.96
CA THR A 40 -5.66 4.21 1.99
C THR A 40 -6.31 5.59 1.90
N ARG A 41 -7.33 5.74 1.05
CA ARG A 41 -8.07 7.00 0.99
C ARG A 41 -8.71 7.34 2.34
N LEU A 42 -9.33 6.34 2.98
CA LEU A 42 -9.93 6.54 4.31
C LEU A 42 -8.88 7.04 5.31
N GLU A 43 -7.73 6.37 5.36
CA GLU A 43 -6.68 6.74 6.30
C GLU A 43 -6.12 8.14 6.06
N ILE A 44 -5.90 8.49 4.80
CA ILE A 44 -5.39 9.81 4.43
C ILE A 44 -6.42 10.90 4.73
N VAL A 45 -7.67 10.71 4.31
CA VAL A 45 -8.74 11.70 4.53
C VAL A 45 -9.00 11.90 6.02
N ARG A 46 -9.01 10.80 6.79
CA ARG A 46 -9.19 10.87 8.24
C ARG A 46 -8.11 11.70 8.93
N GLY A 47 -6.88 11.62 8.43
CA GLY A 47 -5.74 12.30 9.03
C GLY A 47 -5.44 13.69 8.51
N MET A 48 -6.09 14.15 7.43
CA MET A 48 -5.79 15.45 6.84
C MET A 48 -6.41 16.59 7.67
N ARG A 49 -5.78 17.76 7.56
CA ARG A 49 -6.37 19.00 8.09
C ARG A 49 -7.20 19.67 6.99
N GLU A 50 -8.21 20.47 7.38
CA GLU A 50 -9.12 21.04 6.40
C GLU A 50 -8.41 21.90 5.34
N HIS A 51 -7.38 22.65 5.73
CA HIS A 51 -6.62 23.46 4.77
C HIS A 51 -5.77 22.64 3.80
N GLU A 52 -5.60 21.34 4.07
CA GLU A 52 -4.85 20.42 3.20
C GLU A 52 -5.73 19.73 2.18
N ARG A 53 -7.04 19.91 2.24
CA ARG A 53 -8.00 19.15 1.44
C ARG A 53 -7.71 19.18 -0.05
N LYS A 54 -7.47 20.36 -0.60
CA LYS A 54 -7.26 20.52 -2.04
C LYS A 54 -6.04 19.71 -2.52
N ASP A 55 -4.90 19.89 -1.85
CA ASP A 55 -3.67 19.18 -2.25
C ASP A 55 -3.80 17.68 -2.01
N THR A 56 -4.46 17.30 -0.92
CA THR A 56 -4.69 15.88 -0.60
C THR A 56 -5.47 15.20 -1.70
N PHE A 57 -6.63 15.76 -2.09
CA PHE A 57 -7.44 15.15 -3.13
C PHE A 57 -6.82 15.25 -4.51
N ASN A 58 -6.04 16.28 -4.78
CA ASN A 58 -5.28 16.35 -6.04
C ASN A 58 -4.34 15.13 -6.18
N LEU A 59 -3.64 14.77 -5.11
CA LEU A 59 -2.77 13.59 -5.16
C LEU A 59 -3.60 12.31 -5.24
N LEU A 60 -4.61 12.14 -4.37
CA LEU A 60 -5.43 10.94 -4.36
C LEU A 60 -6.10 10.70 -5.72
N ASP A 61 -6.61 11.75 -6.35
CA ASP A 61 -7.32 11.63 -7.62
C ASP A 61 -6.37 11.43 -8.81
N SER A 62 -5.07 11.68 -8.63
CA SER A 62 -4.05 11.37 -9.64
C SER A 62 -3.68 9.89 -9.69
N LEU A 63 -4.10 9.13 -8.67
CA LEU A 63 -3.83 7.70 -8.55
C LEU A 63 -5.14 6.94 -8.78
N ASP A 64 -5.03 5.69 -9.26
CA ASP A 64 -6.20 4.84 -9.42
C ASP A 64 -6.56 4.19 -8.09
N THR A 65 -7.80 4.36 -7.64
CA THR A 65 -8.26 3.78 -6.39
C THR A 65 -9.01 2.48 -6.66
N ILE A 66 -8.66 1.43 -5.93
CA ILE A 66 -9.34 0.14 -5.98
C ILE A 66 -10.34 0.07 -4.84
N ASP A 67 -11.60 -0.20 -5.17
CA ASP A 67 -12.67 -0.34 -4.19
C ASP A 67 -12.47 -1.55 -3.31
N ILE A 68 -12.96 -1.47 -2.08
CA ILE A 68 -13.02 -2.63 -1.17
C ILE A 68 -14.27 -3.44 -1.55
N THR A 69 -14.04 -4.46 -2.36
CA THR A 69 -15.12 -5.34 -2.81
C THR A 69 -15.44 -6.39 -1.74
N ILE A 70 -16.54 -7.12 -1.94
CA ILE A 70 -16.89 -8.26 -1.08
C ILE A 70 -15.72 -9.26 -1.06
N GLU A 71 -15.15 -9.55 -2.23
CA GLU A 71 -14.02 -10.50 -2.33
C GLU A 71 -12.82 -10.05 -1.53
N ILE A 72 -12.48 -8.77 -1.61
CA ILE A 72 -11.35 -8.21 -0.86
C ILE A 72 -11.64 -8.25 0.64
N ALA A 73 -12.85 -7.89 1.06
CA ALA A 73 -13.22 -7.93 2.48
C ALA A 73 -13.13 -9.35 3.04
N ASP A 74 -13.67 -10.34 2.31
CA ASP A 74 -13.62 -11.74 2.74
C ASP A 74 -12.19 -12.25 2.80
N LYS A 75 -11.38 -11.93 1.79
CA LYS A 75 -9.96 -12.32 1.78
C LYS A 75 -9.19 -11.69 2.93
N ALA A 76 -9.44 -10.43 3.23
CA ALA A 76 -8.79 -9.76 4.36
C ALA A 76 -9.14 -10.45 5.68
N GLY A 77 -10.41 -10.83 5.87
CA GLY A 77 -10.82 -11.58 7.05
C GLY A 77 -10.13 -12.91 7.16
N ASP A 78 -10.01 -13.64 6.05
CA ASP A 78 -9.28 -14.91 6.02
C ASP A 78 -7.80 -14.74 6.35
N LEU A 79 -7.15 -13.68 5.85
CA LEU A 79 -5.76 -13.39 6.18
C LEU A 79 -5.58 -13.12 7.66
N ILE A 80 -6.49 -12.34 8.27
CA ILE A 80 -6.43 -12.06 9.71
C ILE A 80 -6.51 -13.37 10.50
N ARG A 81 -7.44 -14.25 10.16
CA ARG A 81 -7.61 -15.53 10.83
C ARG A 81 -6.39 -16.43 10.67
N LEU A 82 -5.88 -16.54 9.44
CA LEU A 82 -4.72 -17.38 9.13
C LEU A 82 -3.49 -16.96 9.93
N TRP A 83 -3.17 -15.68 9.92
CA TRP A 83 -1.98 -15.18 10.60
C TRP A 83 -2.13 -15.16 12.11
N ARG A 84 -3.36 -14.92 12.62
CA ARG A 84 -3.64 -15.03 14.05
C ARG A 84 -3.37 -16.44 14.57
N ALA A 85 -3.72 -17.46 13.79
CA ALA A 85 -3.42 -18.84 14.15
C ALA A 85 -1.91 -19.11 14.25
N LYS A 86 -1.10 -18.30 13.58
CA LYS A 86 0.37 -18.35 13.63
C LYS A 86 0.97 -17.41 14.69
N GLY A 87 0.12 -16.76 15.48
CA GLY A 87 0.56 -15.85 16.53
C GLY A 87 0.85 -14.43 16.05
N ILE A 88 0.45 -14.08 14.83
CA ILE A 88 0.67 -12.75 14.26
C ILE A 88 -0.66 -12.03 14.12
N ILE A 89 -0.75 -10.82 14.68
CA ILE A 89 -1.96 -10.01 14.60
C ILE A 89 -1.81 -9.00 13.46
N LEU A 90 -2.64 -9.16 12.43
CA LEU A 90 -2.74 -8.20 11.34
C LEU A 90 -3.78 -7.14 11.70
N GLY A 91 -3.47 -5.87 11.47
CA GLY A 91 -4.47 -4.82 11.55
C GLY A 91 -5.45 -4.90 10.39
N ASP A 92 -6.66 -4.40 10.58
CA ASP A 92 -7.69 -4.43 9.54
C ASP A 92 -7.24 -3.71 8.26
N ALA A 93 -6.64 -2.53 8.41
CA ALA A 93 -6.16 -1.76 7.27
C ALA A 93 -5.08 -2.51 6.49
N ASP A 94 -4.10 -3.09 7.18
CA ASP A 94 -3.02 -3.85 6.54
C ASP A 94 -3.57 -5.08 5.82
N ALA A 95 -4.53 -5.77 6.44
CA ALA A 95 -5.15 -6.94 5.84
C ALA A 95 -5.91 -6.57 4.55
N ILE A 96 -6.63 -5.45 4.55
CA ILE A 96 -7.35 -4.98 3.36
C ILE A 96 -6.37 -4.59 2.26
N ILE A 97 -5.30 -3.90 2.59
CA ILE A 97 -4.27 -3.52 1.62
C ILE A 97 -3.62 -4.77 1.02
N ALA A 98 -3.24 -5.73 1.86
CA ALA A 98 -2.67 -6.99 1.39
C ALA A 98 -3.64 -7.76 0.48
N ALA A 99 -4.90 -7.87 0.91
CA ALA A 99 -5.93 -8.55 0.13
C ALA A 99 -6.15 -7.87 -1.22
N THR A 100 -6.11 -6.55 -1.27
CA THR A 100 -6.24 -5.78 -2.51
C THR A 100 -5.11 -6.12 -3.47
N ALA A 101 -3.88 -6.10 -2.98
CA ALA A 101 -2.72 -6.42 -3.81
C ALA A 101 -2.77 -7.86 -4.32
N LEU A 102 -3.09 -8.81 -3.46
CA LEU A 102 -3.19 -10.22 -3.85
C LEU A 102 -4.30 -10.45 -4.86
N ASN A 103 -5.47 -9.85 -4.64
CA ASN A 103 -6.63 -10.03 -5.50
C ASN A 103 -6.40 -9.47 -6.91
N HIS A 104 -5.61 -8.42 -7.05
CA HIS A 104 -5.35 -7.76 -8.32
C HIS A 104 -3.98 -8.07 -8.91
N GLY A 105 -3.19 -8.93 -8.26
CA GLY A 105 -1.86 -9.28 -8.75
C GLY A 105 -0.88 -8.12 -8.76
N LEU A 106 -0.98 -7.22 -7.78
CA LEU A 106 -0.15 -6.02 -7.70
C LEU A 106 1.03 -6.23 -6.76
N ALA A 107 2.15 -5.58 -7.05
CA ALA A 107 3.25 -5.50 -6.12
C ALA A 107 2.98 -4.38 -5.11
N LEU A 108 3.17 -4.66 -3.83
CA LEU A 108 2.96 -3.68 -2.77
C LEU A 108 4.25 -2.89 -2.55
N VAL A 109 4.14 -1.57 -2.49
CA VAL A 109 5.24 -0.68 -2.10
C VAL A 109 4.94 -0.15 -0.69
N THR A 110 5.80 -0.43 0.26
CA THR A 110 5.60 -0.08 1.66
C THR A 110 6.90 0.33 2.33
N THR A 111 6.80 1.10 3.41
CA THR A 111 7.95 1.38 4.27
C THR A 111 8.04 0.36 5.42
N ASN A 112 7.14 -0.62 5.47
CA ASN A 112 6.99 -1.49 6.64
C ASN A 112 6.64 -2.92 6.23
N GLU A 113 7.57 -3.58 5.53
CA GLU A 113 7.33 -4.92 4.99
C GLU A 113 6.94 -5.95 6.05
N LYS A 114 7.36 -5.73 7.30
CA LYS A 114 7.05 -6.66 8.39
C LYS A 114 5.57 -6.74 8.70
N HIS A 115 4.80 -5.71 8.35
CA HIS A 115 3.34 -5.72 8.52
C HIS A 115 2.64 -6.61 7.49
N PHE A 116 3.39 -7.10 6.48
CA PHE A 116 2.83 -7.87 5.38
C PHE A 116 3.56 -9.21 5.24
N PRO A 117 3.32 -10.16 6.18
CA PRO A 117 4.11 -11.40 6.23
C PRO A 117 3.75 -12.44 5.17
N MET A 118 2.80 -12.14 4.28
CA MET A 118 2.29 -13.10 3.29
C MET A 118 3.37 -13.46 2.27
N PRO A 119 3.77 -14.75 2.15
CA PRO A 119 4.84 -15.13 1.24
C PRO A 119 4.48 -15.02 -0.23
N ASP A 120 3.19 -15.06 -0.57
CA ASP A 120 2.71 -14.93 -1.95
C ASP A 120 2.50 -13.46 -2.37
N LEU A 121 2.72 -12.50 -1.47
CA LEU A 121 2.64 -11.09 -1.79
C LEU A 121 4.01 -10.57 -2.21
N VAL A 122 4.09 -9.96 -3.40
CA VAL A 122 5.30 -9.29 -3.86
C VAL A 122 5.39 -7.95 -3.14
N VAL A 123 6.47 -7.72 -2.41
CA VAL A 123 6.64 -6.52 -1.59
C VAL A 123 7.97 -5.84 -1.93
N TYR A 124 7.89 -4.52 -2.18
CA TYR A 124 9.06 -3.65 -2.26
C TYR A 124 9.12 -2.79 -1.02
N GLN A 125 10.20 -2.92 -0.28
CA GLN A 125 10.46 -2.08 0.89
C GLN A 125 11.11 -0.78 0.45
N ALA A 126 10.53 0.36 0.83
CA ALA A 126 11.10 1.68 0.59
C ALA A 126 11.90 2.12 1.81
N ASP A 127 13.13 2.58 1.60
CA ASP A 127 13.94 3.14 2.68
C ASP A 127 13.57 4.61 2.93
N LYS A 128 14.31 5.27 3.82
CA LYS A 128 13.98 6.66 4.19
C LYS A 128 14.15 7.67 3.06
N TYR A 129 14.80 7.29 1.95
CA TYR A 129 14.98 8.12 0.77
C TYR A 129 14.15 7.65 -0.42
N GLY A 130 13.24 6.72 -0.21
CA GLY A 130 12.40 6.20 -1.28
C GLY A 130 13.08 5.17 -2.18
N LYS A 131 14.21 4.64 -1.79
CA LYS A 131 14.87 3.57 -2.52
C LYS A 131 14.18 2.24 -2.25
N LEU A 132 13.84 1.52 -3.33
CA LEU A 132 13.11 0.26 -3.21
C LEU A 132 14.06 -0.94 -3.21
N THR A 133 13.75 -1.89 -2.33
CA THR A 133 14.39 -3.21 -2.30
C THR A 133 13.30 -4.26 -2.37
N LEU A 134 13.39 -5.15 -3.35
CA LEU A 134 12.45 -6.28 -3.46
C LEU A 134 12.68 -7.24 -2.31
N ARG A 135 11.61 -7.55 -1.58
CA ARG A 135 11.67 -8.55 -0.52
C ARG A 135 11.90 -9.93 -1.13
N GLU A 136 12.88 -10.66 -0.60
CA GLU A 136 13.06 -12.04 -0.97
C GLU A 136 11.84 -12.83 -0.53
N GLN A 137 11.24 -13.56 -1.48
CA GLN A 137 10.14 -14.44 -1.14
C GLN A 137 10.69 -15.62 -0.38
N GLY A 138 10.13 -15.86 0.79
CA GLY A 138 10.60 -16.93 1.63
C GLY A 138 10.57 -18.25 0.91
N LEU A 139 11.73 -18.90 0.85
CA LEU A 139 11.80 -20.28 0.44
C LEU A 139 11.31 -21.10 1.62
N LEU A 140 10.16 -21.66 1.45
CA LEU A 140 9.63 -22.57 2.44
C LEU A 140 10.03 -23.98 2.12
#